data_1684d126b770e98ed906e0ab1a5ed09f
#
_entry.id   1684d126b770e98ed906e0ab1a5ed09f
#
_cell.length_a   1.000
_cell.length_b   1.000
_cell.length_c   1.000
_cell.angle_alpha   90.00
_cell.angle_beta   90.00
_cell.angle_gamma   90.00
#
_symmetry.space_group_name_H-M   'P 1'
#
loop_
_entity.id
_entity.type
_entity.pdbx_description
1 polymer ?
#
loop_
_entity_poly.entity_id
_entity_poly.type
_entity_poly.pdbx_seq_one_letter_code
_entity_poly.pdbx_strand_id
1 'polypeptide(L)'
;MLAARRALERGCDELLFFGCLGGKRLDHTLANVQTIAWAANEGATAYLVGEGCCLAALTGGHSLSFDERYRGDFSVFCLGEDAAGVTERGLSYALEGANLTAHFPLGVSNSFTGESAFVSVECGLLIVYWADDPALPLPVMERI
;
A
#
# COMPACT_ATOMS: atom_id res chain seq x y z
N MET A 1 -3.24 -16.84 0.60
CA MET A 1 -4.10 -16.96 -0.59
C MET A 1 -5.45 -17.66 -0.32
N LEU A 2 -5.52 -18.94 0.12
CA LEU A 2 -6.81 -19.63 0.32
C LEU A 2 -7.73 -18.93 1.34
N ALA A 3 -7.18 -18.45 2.46
CA ALA A 3 -7.94 -17.71 3.47
C ALA A 3 -8.52 -16.40 2.92
N ALA A 4 -7.72 -15.65 2.15
CA ALA A 4 -8.17 -14.43 1.50
C ALA A 4 -9.35 -14.68 0.56
N ARG A 5 -9.22 -15.70 -0.31
CA ARG A 5 -10.31 -16.06 -1.22
C ARG A 5 -11.61 -16.39 -0.47
N ARG A 6 -11.52 -17.20 0.60
CA ARG A 6 -12.69 -17.55 1.41
C ARG A 6 -13.31 -16.36 2.15
N ALA A 7 -12.50 -15.37 2.54
CA ALA A 7 -13.01 -14.15 3.15
C ALA A 7 -13.84 -13.34 2.12
N LEU A 8 -13.32 -13.17 0.91
CA LEU A 8 -14.05 -12.49 -0.18
C LEU A 8 -15.34 -13.24 -0.58
N GLU A 9 -15.29 -14.57 -0.68
CA GLU A 9 -16.48 -15.41 -0.95
C GLU A 9 -17.57 -15.24 0.13
N ARG A 10 -17.20 -14.80 1.34
CA ARG A 10 -18.12 -14.51 2.45
C ARG A 10 -18.55 -13.04 2.52
N GLY A 11 -18.13 -12.22 1.56
CA GLY A 11 -18.51 -10.82 1.46
C GLY A 11 -17.66 -9.88 2.31
N CYS A 12 -16.46 -10.31 2.76
CA CYS A 12 -15.52 -9.38 3.37
C CYS A 12 -14.91 -8.50 2.29
N ASP A 13 -14.91 -7.19 2.51
CA ASP A 13 -14.37 -6.16 1.64
C ASP A 13 -13.09 -5.51 2.18
N GLU A 14 -12.73 -5.82 3.45
CA GLU A 14 -11.48 -5.43 4.07
C GLU A 14 -10.77 -6.64 4.67
N LEU A 15 -9.47 -6.78 4.38
CA LEU A 15 -8.62 -7.88 4.82
C LEU A 15 -7.37 -7.38 5.52
N LEU A 16 -7.18 -7.80 6.77
CA LEU A 16 -5.96 -7.54 7.52
C LEU A 16 -5.19 -8.84 7.74
N PHE A 17 -3.94 -8.87 7.28
CA PHE A 17 -3.05 -10.02 7.39
C PHE A 17 -1.95 -9.74 8.42
N PHE A 18 -2.00 -10.43 9.54
CA PHE A 18 -0.99 -10.36 10.61
C PHE A 18 0.01 -11.50 10.50
N GLY A 19 1.27 -11.25 10.91
CA GLY A 19 2.33 -12.26 10.90
C GLY A 19 2.80 -12.66 9.50
N CYS A 20 2.51 -11.84 8.50
CA CYS A 20 2.81 -12.09 7.09
C CYS A 20 4.07 -11.36 6.59
N LEU A 21 4.67 -10.50 7.41
CA LEU A 21 5.90 -9.76 7.12
C LEU A 21 7.04 -10.24 8.03
N GLY A 22 8.27 -10.14 7.52
CA GLY A 22 9.45 -10.58 8.26
C GLY A 22 9.66 -12.10 8.22
N GLY A 23 10.47 -12.59 9.18
CA GLY A 23 10.87 -14.00 9.23
C GLY A 23 12.01 -14.33 8.27
N LYS A 24 12.38 -15.63 8.23
CA LYS A 24 13.53 -16.12 7.45
C LYS A 24 13.22 -16.38 5.96
N ARG A 25 11.95 -16.35 5.57
CA ARG A 25 11.45 -16.75 4.25
C ARG A 25 10.98 -15.53 3.47
N LEU A 26 11.91 -14.86 2.79
CA LEU A 26 11.62 -13.70 1.93
C LEU A 26 10.62 -14.03 0.81
N ASP A 27 10.68 -15.24 0.26
CA ASP A 27 9.74 -15.73 -0.75
C ASP A 27 8.29 -15.74 -0.24
N HIS A 28 8.05 -16.04 1.04
CA HIS A 28 6.72 -15.92 1.65
C HIS A 28 6.27 -14.46 1.77
N THR A 29 7.18 -13.54 2.12
CA THR A 29 6.86 -12.11 2.15
C THR A 29 6.42 -11.62 0.76
N LEU A 30 7.19 -11.98 -0.30
CA LEU A 30 6.83 -11.63 -1.67
C LEU A 30 5.47 -12.23 -2.09
N ALA A 31 5.20 -13.49 -1.73
CA ALA A 31 3.91 -14.13 -2.01
C ALA A 31 2.75 -13.46 -1.25
N ASN A 32 2.99 -12.94 -0.04
CA ASN A 32 1.98 -12.19 0.71
C ASN A 32 1.70 -10.82 0.07
N VAL A 33 2.72 -10.14 -0.45
CA VAL A 33 2.54 -8.91 -1.25
C VAL A 33 1.69 -9.19 -2.50
N GLN A 34 1.96 -10.28 -3.21
CA GLN A 34 1.11 -10.70 -4.34
C GLN A 34 -0.33 -11.02 -3.90
N THR A 35 -0.52 -11.53 -2.68
CA THR A 35 -1.85 -11.86 -2.15
C THR A 35 -2.69 -10.60 -1.90
N ILE A 36 -2.11 -9.52 -1.33
CA ILE A 36 -2.86 -8.27 -1.16
C ILE A 36 -3.11 -7.58 -2.50
N ALA A 37 -2.18 -7.65 -3.46
CA ALA A 37 -2.38 -7.15 -4.80
C ALA A 37 -3.54 -7.87 -5.52
N TRP A 38 -3.60 -9.20 -5.40
CA TRP A 38 -4.72 -9.98 -5.91
C TRP A 38 -6.05 -9.56 -5.25
N ALA A 39 -6.08 -9.42 -3.92
CA ALA A 39 -7.29 -9.03 -3.20
C ALA A 39 -7.79 -7.63 -3.60
N ALA A 40 -6.87 -6.69 -3.82
CA ALA A 40 -7.19 -5.35 -4.30
C ALA A 40 -7.79 -5.36 -5.72
N ASN A 41 -7.26 -6.20 -6.62
CA ASN A 41 -7.84 -6.40 -7.97
C ASN A 41 -9.23 -7.06 -7.94
N GLU A 42 -9.54 -7.84 -6.89
CA GLU A 42 -10.91 -8.37 -6.65
C GLU A 42 -11.83 -7.33 -5.97
N GLY A 43 -11.35 -6.10 -5.73
CA GLY A 43 -12.12 -4.99 -5.18
C GLY A 43 -12.11 -4.88 -3.65
N ALA A 44 -11.23 -5.59 -2.95
CA ALA A 44 -11.08 -5.50 -1.51
C ALA A 44 -9.95 -4.58 -1.09
N THR A 45 -10.10 -3.90 0.04
CA THR A 45 -9.00 -3.23 0.73
C THR A 45 -8.18 -4.26 1.48
N ALA A 46 -6.87 -4.33 1.26
CA ALA A 46 -6.02 -5.36 1.85
C ALA A 46 -4.72 -4.80 2.41
N TYR A 47 -4.45 -5.15 3.68
CA TYR A 47 -3.27 -4.70 4.42
C TYR A 47 -2.43 -5.89 4.92
N LEU A 48 -1.11 -5.80 4.78
CA LEU A 48 -0.16 -6.61 5.56
C LEU A 48 0.27 -5.78 6.76
N VAL A 49 0.00 -6.29 7.96
CA VAL A 49 0.36 -5.63 9.22
C VAL A 49 1.53 -6.37 9.85
N GLY A 50 2.67 -5.70 9.94
CA GLY A 50 3.90 -6.21 10.53
C GLY A 50 4.27 -5.50 11.83
N GLU A 51 5.42 -5.83 12.37
CA GLU A 51 5.98 -5.15 13.54
C GLU A 51 6.70 -3.87 13.07
N GLY A 52 6.06 -2.72 13.30
CA GLY A 52 6.59 -1.40 12.93
C GLY A 52 6.49 -1.04 11.46
N CYS A 53 5.77 -1.81 10.66
CA CYS A 53 5.49 -1.45 9.27
C CYS A 53 4.20 -2.09 8.75
N CYS A 54 3.56 -1.41 7.81
CA CYS A 54 2.42 -1.93 7.07
C CYS A 54 2.62 -1.80 5.56
N LEU A 55 1.91 -2.63 4.81
CA LEU A 55 1.77 -2.49 3.36
C LEU A 55 0.30 -2.57 2.98
N ALA A 56 -0.07 -1.82 1.94
CA ALA A 56 -1.36 -1.94 1.27
C ALA A 56 -1.16 -2.03 -0.24
N ALA A 57 -2.11 -2.64 -0.93
CA ALA A 57 -2.19 -2.58 -2.38
C ALA A 57 -3.21 -1.52 -2.79
N LEU A 58 -2.80 -0.59 -3.65
CA LEU A 58 -3.60 0.51 -4.15
C LEU A 58 -3.77 0.37 -5.67
N THR A 59 -4.99 0.09 -6.11
CA THR A 59 -5.33 -0.05 -7.54
C THR A 59 -5.72 1.28 -8.16
N GLY A 60 -5.64 1.37 -9.49
CA GLY A 60 -6.03 2.56 -10.25
C GLY A 60 -7.43 3.08 -9.89
N GLY A 61 -7.56 4.41 -9.82
CA GLY A 61 -8.78 5.10 -9.40
C GLY A 61 -9.00 5.15 -7.89
N HIS A 62 -7.96 4.88 -7.08
CA HIS A 62 -8.02 4.93 -5.62
C HIS A 62 -6.91 5.80 -5.03
N SER A 63 -7.15 6.22 -3.79
CA SER A 63 -6.21 6.96 -2.95
C SER A 63 -6.11 6.34 -1.56
N LEU A 64 -5.02 6.64 -0.89
CA LEU A 64 -4.76 6.27 0.49
C LEU A 64 -4.34 7.53 1.26
N SER A 65 -5.08 7.88 2.31
CA SER A 65 -4.88 9.09 3.11
C SER A 65 -4.41 8.75 4.51
N PHE A 66 -3.40 9.48 4.98
CA PHE A 66 -2.73 9.29 6.26
C PHE A 66 -2.94 10.51 7.16
N ASP A 67 -3.19 10.23 8.43
CA ASP A 67 -3.29 11.25 9.49
C ASP A 67 -1.95 12.00 9.67
N GLU A 68 -2.00 13.27 10.05
CA GLU A 68 -0.83 14.13 10.27
C GLU A 68 0.13 13.63 11.37
N ARG A 69 -0.29 12.67 12.19
CA ARG A 69 0.52 12.06 13.25
C ARG A 69 1.47 10.97 12.75
N TYR A 70 1.27 10.46 11.52
CA TYR A 70 2.20 9.47 10.95
C TYR A 70 3.60 10.03 10.83
N ARG A 71 4.60 9.20 11.11
CA ARG A 71 6.04 9.52 11.08
C ARG A 71 6.82 8.36 10.49
N GLY A 72 8.04 8.64 10.06
CA GLY A 72 8.98 7.63 9.56
C GLY A 72 8.88 7.42 8.08
N ASP A 73 9.32 6.24 7.65
CA ASP A 73 9.52 5.92 6.24
C ASP A 73 8.21 5.65 5.51
N PHE A 74 8.20 6.06 4.25
CA PHE A 74 7.12 5.81 3.28
C PHE A 74 7.72 5.40 1.94
N SER A 75 7.09 4.47 1.25
CA SER A 75 7.52 4.07 -0.10
C SER A 75 6.35 3.56 -0.95
N VAL A 76 6.45 3.75 -2.25
CA VAL A 76 5.56 3.13 -3.22
C VAL A 76 6.36 2.33 -4.25
N PHE A 77 5.77 1.22 -4.70
CA PHE A 77 6.34 0.34 -5.72
C PHE A 77 5.26 -0.01 -6.73
N CYS A 78 5.59 -0.03 -8.01
CA CYS A 78 4.75 -0.71 -8.98
C CYS A 78 4.86 -2.23 -8.81
N LEU A 79 3.78 -2.96 -9.01
CA LEU A 79 3.77 -4.42 -8.98
C LEU A 79 3.17 -4.97 -10.28
N GLY A 80 4.04 -5.66 -11.06
CA GLY A 80 3.66 -6.34 -12.29
C GLY A 80 3.69 -5.45 -13.53
N GLU A 81 3.15 -4.26 -13.48
CA GLU A 81 3.08 -3.30 -14.57
C GLU A 81 3.41 -1.87 -14.10
N ASP A 82 3.63 -0.97 -15.03
CA ASP A 82 3.86 0.44 -14.76
C ASP A 82 2.58 1.10 -14.23
N ALA A 83 2.73 2.16 -13.42
CA ALA A 83 1.63 2.95 -12.88
C ALA A 83 1.67 4.37 -13.45
N ALA A 84 0.51 4.92 -13.76
CA ALA A 84 0.35 6.26 -14.30
C ALA A 84 -0.55 7.14 -13.42
N GLY A 85 -0.30 8.45 -13.44
CA GLY A 85 -1.05 9.41 -12.65
C GLY A 85 -0.82 9.27 -11.15
N VAL A 86 0.41 8.93 -10.74
CA VAL A 86 0.75 8.79 -9.33
C VAL A 86 0.98 10.18 -8.72
N THR A 87 0.23 10.47 -7.68
CA THR A 87 0.36 11.74 -6.92
C THR A 87 0.65 11.43 -5.45
N GLU A 88 1.68 12.07 -4.90
CA GLU A 88 2.06 12.01 -3.49
C GLU A 88 2.13 13.41 -2.90
N ARG A 89 1.51 13.63 -1.74
CA ARG A 89 1.50 14.91 -1.02
C ARG A 89 1.68 14.69 0.49
N GLY A 90 2.17 15.73 1.21
CA GLY A 90 2.44 15.63 2.65
C GLY A 90 3.64 14.75 3.00
N LEU A 91 4.47 14.45 2.02
CA LEU A 91 5.70 13.66 2.12
C LEU A 91 6.91 14.53 1.77
N SER A 92 8.12 14.08 2.16
CA SER A 92 9.37 14.83 1.90
C SER A 92 9.64 15.03 0.42
N TYR A 93 9.21 14.11 -0.42
CA TYR A 93 9.27 14.21 -1.87
C TYR A 93 7.84 14.07 -2.42
N ALA A 94 7.34 15.10 -3.07
CA ALA A 94 6.04 15.09 -3.71
C ALA A 94 6.13 14.56 -5.14
N LEU A 95 5.07 13.87 -5.58
CA LEU A 95 4.85 13.53 -6.97
C LEU A 95 3.52 14.14 -7.43
N GLU A 96 3.44 14.56 -8.69
CA GLU A 96 2.22 15.13 -9.26
C GLU A 96 1.97 14.50 -10.62
N GLY A 97 1.00 13.60 -10.69
CA GLY A 97 0.62 12.90 -11.93
C GLY A 97 1.76 12.11 -12.57
N ALA A 98 2.71 11.60 -11.77
CA ALA A 98 3.90 10.94 -12.27
C ALA A 98 3.64 9.55 -12.84
N ASN A 99 4.48 9.14 -13.79
CA ASN A 99 4.51 7.74 -14.23
C ASN A 99 5.64 7.02 -13.50
N LEU A 100 5.28 5.95 -12.81
CA LEU A 100 6.24 5.05 -12.16
C LEU A 100 6.37 3.78 -12.98
N THR A 101 7.60 3.27 -13.10
CA THR A 101 7.86 2.03 -13.83
C THR A 101 8.17 0.87 -12.90
N ALA A 102 7.79 -0.33 -13.28
CA ALA A 102 8.04 -1.55 -12.50
C ALA A 102 9.53 -1.90 -12.38
N HIS A 103 10.41 -1.23 -13.13
CA HIS A 103 11.86 -1.53 -13.18
C HIS A 103 12.72 -0.47 -12.50
N PHE A 104 12.14 0.64 -12.05
CA PHE A 104 12.88 1.74 -11.42
C PHE A 104 12.21 2.21 -10.14
N PRO A 105 12.89 2.13 -8.97
CA PRO A 105 12.30 2.38 -7.66
C PRO A 105 12.21 3.87 -7.33
N LEU A 106 11.56 4.68 -8.17
CA LEU A 106 11.45 6.13 -8.00
C LEU A 106 10.72 6.53 -6.71
N GLY A 107 9.67 5.79 -6.33
CA GLY A 107 8.83 6.09 -5.17
C GLY A 107 9.35 5.55 -3.83
N VAL A 108 10.62 5.13 -3.76
CA VAL A 108 11.20 4.53 -2.55
C VAL A 108 11.97 5.53 -1.73
N SER A 109 11.99 5.33 -0.40
CA SER A 109 12.72 6.17 0.58
C SER A 109 12.16 7.59 0.70
N ASN A 110 10.87 7.73 0.63
CA ASN A 110 10.15 8.92 1.05
C ASN A 110 9.89 8.91 2.57
N SER A 111 9.37 9.95 3.16
CA SER A 111 9.04 10.01 4.58
C SER A 111 7.90 10.99 4.87
N PHE A 112 7.17 10.74 5.96
CA PHE A 112 6.17 11.67 6.46
C PHE A 112 6.79 12.96 6.99
N THR A 113 6.16 14.10 6.71
CA THR A 113 6.63 15.43 7.14
C THR A 113 5.98 15.91 8.43
N GLY A 114 4.96 15.22 8.92
CA GLY A 114 4.13 15.68 10.04
C GLY A 114 2.92 16.47 9.60
N GLU A 115 2.61 16.43 8.33
CA GLU A 115 1.36 16.89 7.74
C GLU A 115 0.53 15.69 7.31
N SER A 116 -0.77 15.90 7.04
CA SER A 116 -1.59 14.86 6.43
C SER A 116 -1.01 14.45 5.08
N ALA A 117 -0.79 13.17 4.88
CA ALA A 117 -0.20 12.65 3.67
C ALA A 117 -1.24 11.92 2.81
N PHE A 118 -0.96 11.86 1.51
CA PHE A 118 -1.86 11.31 0.52
C PHE A 118 -1.07 10.68 -0.61
N VAL A 119 -1.50 9.52 -1.06
CA VAL A 119 -1.04 8.88 -2.29
C VAL A 119 -2.23 8.44 -3.12
N SER A 120 -2.19 8.68 -4.43
CA SER A 120 -3.18 8.20 -5.37
C SER A 120 -2.55 7.66 -6.64
N VAL A 121 -3.31 6.85 -7.37
CA VAL A 121 -2.91 6.33 -8.69
C VAL A 121 -4.11 6.29 -9.62
N GLU A 122 -3.95 6.77 -10.86
CA GLU A 122 -5.01 6.75 -11.87
C GLU A 122 -5.10 5.39 -12.57
N CYS A 123 -3.97 4.81 -12.93
CA CYS A 123 -3.88 3.51 -13.60
C CYS A 123 -2.72 2.67 -13.05
N GLY A 124 -2.89 1.36 -13.05
CA GLY A 124 -1.90 0.41 -12.56
C GLY A 124 -2.13 0.00 -11.10
N LEU A 125 -1.13 -0.60 -10.48
CA LEU A 125 -1.17 -1.07 -9.10
C LEU A 125 0.10 -0.66 -8.37
N LEU A 126 -0.08 -0.01 -7.23
CA LEU A 126 1.00 0.32 -6.30
C LEU A 126 0.94 -0.58 -5.07
N ILE A 127 2.09 -0.98 -4.57
CA ILE A 127 2.27 -1.41 -3.19
C ILE A 127 2.75 -0.20 -2.41
N VAL A 128 1.99 0.20 -1.43
CA VAL A 128 2.29 1.31 -0.52
C VAL A 128 2.84 0.72 0.77
N TYR A 129 4.02 1.15 1.18
CA TYR A 129 4.68 0.81 2.44
C TYR A 129 4.75 2.03 3.33
N TRP A 130 4.52 1.86 4.62
CA TRP A 130 4.76 2.89 5.62
C TRP A 130 5.26 2.32 6.95
N ALA A 131 6.02 3.14 7.67
CA ALA A 131 6.33 2.88 9.07
C ALA A 131 5.04 2.98 9.89
N ASP A 132 4.71 1.91 10.61
CA ASP A 132 3.44 1.80 11.33
C ASP A 132 3.58 2.19 12.80
N ASP A 133 2.59 2.90 13.30
CA ASP A 133 2.37 3.13 14.72
C ASP A 133 1.00 2.52 15.08
N PRO A 134 0.97 1.41 15.85
CA PRO A 134 -0.27 0.73 16.21
C PRO A 134 -1.24 1.58 17.07
N ALA A 135 -0.79 2.73 17.56
CA ALA A 135 -1.65 3.69 18.24
C ALA A 135 -2.46 4.57 17.27
N LEU A 136 -2.12 4.54 15.98
CA LEU A 136 -2.83 5.29 14.94
C LEU A 136 -3.84 4.40 14.20
N PRO A 137 -4.95 4.98 13.68
CA PRO A 137 -5.84 4.24 12.80
C PRO A 137 -5.12 3.89 11.49
N LEU A 138 -5.52 2.79 10.85
CA LEU A 138 -5.06 2.51 9.48
C LEU A 138 -5.44 3.67 8.55
N PRO A 139 -4.64 3.93 7.49
CA PRO A 139 -4.95 4.96 6.52
C PRO A 139 -6.27 4.67 5.79
N VAL A 140 -6.96 5.73 5.38
CA VAL A 140 -8.27 5.63 4.74
C VAL A 140 -8.08 5.43 3.24
N MET A 141 -8.65 4.35 2.71
CA MET A 141 -8.69 4.09 1.26
C MET A 141 -10.00 4.60 0.69
N GLU A 142 -9.92 5.38 -0.37
CA GLU A 142 -11.08 5.97 -1.06
C GLU A 142 -10.96 5.82 -2.57
N ARG A 143 -12.09 5.77 -3.24
CA ARG A 143 -12.16 5.86 -4.70
C ARG A 143 -12.15 7.33 -5.12
N ILE A 144 -11.34 7.68 -6.15
CA ILE A 144 -11.21 9.03 -6.70
C ILE A 144 -11.80 9.14 -8.10
#